data_5e2e56b0dbdd375f5bf798e8951b6bb1
#
_entry.id   5e2e56b0dbdd375f5bf798e8951b6bb1
#
_cell.length_a   1.000
_cell.length_b   1.000
_cell.length_c   1.000
_cell.angle_alpha   90.00
_cell.angle_beta   90.00
_cell.angle_gamma   90.00
#
_symmetry.space_group_name_H-M   'P 1'
#
loop_
_entity.id
_entity.type
_entity.pdbx_description
1 polymer ?
#
loop_
_entity_poly.entity_id
_entity_poly.type
_entity_poly.pdbx_seq_one_letter_code
_entity_poly.pdbx_strand_id
1 'polypeptide(L)'
;MTEEPSRSATLEALKEAKRHGALISYDPNYRARLWENEKTAVASMQSVIPVVDVMKVSEEELLLLTEEPDYEKAALKILKQGPRIVAVTLGEKGAMIATQQHCETVKATPVEKIIDTTGAGDCFWGGFLSKYLKYGKGIEVLSWEEIMQCAVMGNSVAGLCVQKRGGIPSVPNKEELSDIWSA
;
A
#
# COMPACT_ATOMS: atom_id res chain seq x y z
N MET A 1 -5.70 14.96 4.81
CA MET A 1 -4.83 15.47 5.89
C MET A 1 -4.09 16.77 5.54
N THR A 2 -4.27 17.29 4.34
CA THR A 2 -3.62 18.50 3.85
C THR A 2 -4.18 19.80 4.48
N GLU A 3 -5.47 19.80 4.82
CA GLU A 3 -6.19 20.99 5.34
C GLU A 3 -7.22 20.61 6.40
N GLU A 4 -7.62 21.59 7.22
CA GLU A 4 -8.78 21.47 8.12
C GLU A 4 -10.10 21.64 7.32
N PRO A 5 -11.19 20.96 7.70
CA PRO A 5 -11.33 20.06 8.88
C PRO A 5 -10.94 18.61 8.61
N SER A 6 -10.49 18.28 7.39
CA SER A 6 -10.14 16.91 6.98
C SER A 6 -9.04 16.29 7.86
N ARG A 7 -8.04 17.08 8.23
CA ARG A 7 -6.93 16.64 9.10
C ARG A 7 -7.45 16.19 10.46
N SER A 8 -8.17 17.06 11.16
CA SER A 8 -8.72 16.75 12.49
C SER A 8 -9.67 15.57 12.45
N ALA A 9 -10.55 15.52 11.44
CA ALA A 9 -11.47 14.39 11.26
C ALA A 9 -10.74 13.06 11.03
N THR A 10 -9.67 13.05 10.22
CA THR A 10 -8.86 11.85 9.99
C THR A 10 -8.18 11.38 11.27
N LEU A 11 -7.55 12.29 12.02
CA LEU A 11 -6.86 11.94 13.27
C LEU A 11 -7.83 11.40 14.32
N GLU A 12 -9.03 11.96 14.42
CA GLU A 12 -10.06 11.47 15.34
C GLU A 12 -10.59 10.10 14.90
N ALA A 13 -10.84 9.90 13.60
CA ALA A 13 -11.24 8.61 13.05
C ALA A 13 -10.18 7.52 13.31
N LEU A 14 -8.89 7.82 13.20
CA LEU A 14 -7.80 6.88 13.52
C LEU A 14 -7.81 6.46 15.00
N LYS A 15 -8.01 7.40 15.91
CA LYS A 15 -8.12 7.09 17.36
C LYS A 15 -9.32 6.18 17.64
N GLU A 16 -10.47 6.51 17.05
CA GLU A 16 -11.69 5.74 17.22
C GLU A 16 -11.57 4.33 16.63
N ALA A 17 -11.03 4.21 15.42
CA ALA A 17 -10.78 2.93 14.76
C ALA A 17 -9.84 2.04 15.61
N LYS A 18 -8.75 2.61 16.14
CA LYS A 18 -7.81 1.88 17.00
C LYS A 18 -8.49 1.42 18.30
N ARG A 19 -9.31 2.27 18.91
CA ARG A 19 -10.07 1.95 20.12
C ARG A 19 -11.03 0.76 19.93
N HIS A 20 -11.57 0.61 18.74
CA HIS A 20 -12.45 -0.50 18.36
C HIS A 20 -11.71 -1.71 17.76
N GLY A 21 -10.39 -1.73 17.75
CA GLY A 21 -9.59 -2.84 17.24
C GLY A 21 -9.64 -3.00 15.72
N ALA A 22 -10.00 -1.94 14.99
CA ALA A 22 -9.96 -1.96 13.54
C ALA A 22 -8.51 -1.95 13.03
N LEU A 23 -8.24 -2.71 11.95
CA LEU A 23 -6.96 -2.67 11.26
C LEU A 23 -6.82 -1.33 10.53
N ILE A 24 -5.71 -0.65 10.74
CA ILE A 24 -5.38 0.61 10.09
C ILE A 24 -4.48 0.33 8.87
N SER A 25 -5.04 0.53 7.70
CA SER A 25 -4.31 0.48 6.42
C SER A 25 -3.99 1.90 5.95
N TYR A 26 -2.75 2.14 5.54
CA TYR A 26 -2.29 3.46 5.14
C TYR A 26 -1.56 3.45 3.80
N ASP A 27 -2.00 4.32 2.90
CA ASP A 27 -1.31 4.74 1.68
C ASP A 27 -1.17 6.26 1.76
N PRO A 28 0.04 6.83 1.90
CA PRO A 28 0.25 8.27 1.97
C PRO A 28 -0.28 9.00 0.74
N ASN A 29 -0.14 8.37 -0.41
CA ASN A 29 -0.59 8.85 -1.70
C ASN A 29 -0.17 10.32 -1.94
N TYR A 30 1.12 10.60 -1.75
CA TYR A 30 1.69 11.93 -1.77
C TYR A 30 1.45 12.64 -3.10
N ARG A 31 1.01 13.88 -3.01
CA ARG A 31 0.83 14.78 -4.16
C ARG A 31 1.37 16.16 -3.78
N ALA A 32 2.59 16.49 -4.23
CA ALA A 32 3.28 17.74 -3.88
C ALA A 32 2.39 19.00 -4.00
N ARG A 33 1.57 19.06 -5.05
CA ARG A 33 0.67 20.20 -5.32
C ARG A 33 -0.44 20.43 -4.29
N LEU A 34 -0.69 19.47 -3.40
CA LEU A 34 -1.72 19.56 -2.36
C LEU A 34 -1.14 20.04 -1.01
N TRP A 35 0.16 20.27 -0.94
CA TRP A 35 0.85 20.64 0.29
C TRP A 35 1.52 22.00 0.15
N GLU A 36 1.58 22.75 1.23
CA GLU A 36 2.29 24.02 1.29
C GLU A 36 3.78 23.86 0.96
N ASN A 37 4.39 22.82 1.50
CA ASN A 37 5.76 22.40 1.23
C ASN A 37 5.98 20.94 1.61
N GLU A 38 7.08 20.38 1.12
CA GLU A 38 7.46 18.98 1.35
C GLU A 38 7.65 18.65 2.83
N LYS A 39 8.27 19.54 3.59
CA LYS A 39 8.54 19.33 5.02
C LYS A 39 7.22 19.16 5.82
N THR A 40 6.22 19.97 5.53
CA THR A 40 4.89 19.88 6.14
C THR A 40 4.21 18.57 5.75
N ALA A 41 4.33 18.17 4.48
CA ALA A 41 3.80 16.90 4.00
C ALA A 41 4.42 15.70 4.73
N VAL A 42 5.75 15.62 4.77
CA VAL A 42 6.50 14.56 5.44
C VAL A 42 6.11 14.47 6.92
N ALA A 43 6.14 15.58 7.64
CA ALA A 43 5.76 15.61 9.05
C ALA A 43 4.32 15.12 9.29
N SER A 44 3.38 15.52 8.43
CA SER A 44 1.98 15.07 8.51
C SER A 44 1.84 13.58 8.19
N MET A 45 2.50 13.07 7.15
CA MET A 45 2.49 11.65 6.79
C MET A 45 3.14 10.79 7.87
N GLN A 46 4.29 11.20 8.41
CA GLN A 46 4.98 10.47 9.48
C GLN A 46 4.18 10.44 10.78
N SER A 47 3.37 11.46 11.08
CA SER A 47 2.62 11.56 12.35
C SER A 47 1.61 10.43 12.57
N VAL A 48 1.14 9.76 11.52
CA VAL A 48 0.16 8.68 11.60
C VAL A 48 0.80 7.28 11.56
N ILE A 49 2.05 7.14 11.13
CA ILE A 49 2.74 5.84 11.01
C ILE A 49 2.67 5.01 12.31
N PRO A 50 2.83 5.60 13.52
CA PRO A 50 2.80 4.82 14.76
C PRO A 50 1.48 4.09 15.06
N VAL A 51 0.39 4.48 14.43
CA VAL A 51 -0.93 3.84 14.62
C VAL A 51 -1.34 2.93 13.46
N VAL A 52 -0.52 2.86 12.41
CA VAL A 52 -0.75 2.05 11.22
C VAL A 52 -0.36 0.60 11.46
N ASP A 53 -1.17 -0.33 10.97
CA ASP A 53 -0.90 -1.77 11.04
C ASP A 53 -0.26 -2.28 9.74
N VAL A 54 -0.72 -1.80 8.58
CA VAL A 54 -0.17 -2.14 7.26
C VAL A 54 -0.03 -0.90 6.40
N MET A 55 1.07 -0.77 5.69
CA MET A 55 1.39 0.42 4.90
C MET A 55 1.82 0.06 3.49
N LYS A 56 1.32 0.80 2.50
CA LYS A 56 1.83 0.76 1.14
C LYS A 56 2.46 2.12 0.82
N VAL A 57 3.59 2.11 0.15
CA VAL A 57 4.28 3.30 -0.36
C VAL A 57 4.84 3.05 -1.76
N SER A 58 5.05 4.11 -2.53
CA SER A 58 5.90 4.05 -3.74
C SER A 58 7.38 4.17 -3.37
N GLU A 59 8.29 3.93 -4.33
CA GLU A 59 9.74 4.15 -4.17
C GLU A 59 10.03 5.60 -3.75
N GLU A 60 9.38 6.56 -4.40
CA GLU A 60 9.58 7.98 -4.09
C GLU A 60 9.05 8.34 -2.70
N GLU A 61 7.88 7.82 -2.32
CA GLU A 61 7.31 8.06 -0.99
C GLU A 61 8.16 7.44 0.12
N LEU A 62 8.71 6.24 -0.13
CA LEU A 62 9.62 5.58 0.81
C LEU A 62 10.88 6.42 1.05
N LEU A 63 11.52 6.89 -0.03
CA LEU A 63 12.68 7.76 0.06
C LEU A 63 12.33 9.08 0.76
N LEU A 64 11.23 9.71 0.40
CA LEU A 64 10.75 10.95 0.99
C LEU A 64 10.53 10.85 2.51
N LEU A 65 9.94 9.73 2.95
CA LEU A 65 9.62 9.52 4.37
C LEU A 65 10.84 9.12 5.22
N THR A 66 11.88 8.54 4.62
CA THR A 66 12.97 7.91 5.38
C THR A 66 14.34 8.50 5.12
N GLU A 67 14.52 9.26 4.04
CA GLU A 67 15.80 9.77 3.53
C GLU A 67 16.85 8.63 3.36
N GLU A 68 16.38 7.40 3.11
CA GLU A 68 17.19 6.20 2.98
C GLU A 68 17.07 5.64 1.56
N PRO A 69 18.15 5.61 0.76
CA PRO A 69 18.10 5.12 -0.61
C PRO A 69 18.03 3.59 -0.72
N ASP A 70 18.41 2.86 0.32
CA ASP A 70 18.31 1.41 0.39
C ASP A 70 16.89 1.03 0.83
N TYR A 71 16.13 0.41 -0.07
CA TYR A 71 14.71 0.13 0.15
C TYR A 71 14.45 -0.80 1.35
N GLU A 72 15.31 -1.79 1.59
CA GLU A 72 15.16 -2.70 2.72
C GLU A 72 15.38 -1.95 4.04
N LYS A 73 16.45 -1.14 4.13
CA LYS A 73 16.71 -0.31 5.30
C LYS A 73 15.63 0.74 5.52
N ALA A 74 15.13 1.34 4.43
CA ALA A 74 14.05 2.31 4.47
C ALA A 74 12.75 1.69 5.01
N ALA A 75 12.36 0.52 4.48
CA ALA A 75 11.20 -0.22 4.96
C ALA A 75 11.35 -0.61 6.45
N LEU A 76 12.54 -1.05 6.88
CA LEU A 76 12.82 -1.34 8.29
C LEU A 76 12.71 -0.11 9.20
N LYS A 77 13.06 1.10 8.71
CA LYS A 77 12.82 2.35 9.46
C LYS A 77 11.34 2.60 9.70
N ILE A 78 10.49 2.32 8.71
CA ILE A 78 9.03 2.46 8.84
C ILE A 78 8.48 1.38 9.78
N LEU A 79 8.84 0.12 9.59
CA LEU A 79 8.39 -1.02 10.41
C LEU A 79 8.69 -0.83 11.91
N LYS A 80 9.80 -0.19 12.26
CA LYS A 80 10.15 0.15 13.65
C LYS A 80 9.24 1.20 14.28
N GLN A 81 8.44 1.91 13.49
CA GLN A 81 7.54 2.95 13.98
C GLN A 81 6.12 2.46 14.27
N GLY A 82 5.70 1.31 13.74
CA GLY A 82 4.34 0.81 13.99
C GLY A 82 3.87 -0.29 13.05
N PRO A 83 3.97 -0.12 11.74
CA PRO A 83 3.45 -1.09 10.78
C PRO A 83 4.07 -2.48 10.96
N ARG A 84 3.27 -3.52 10.75
CA ARG A 84 3.71 -4.93 10.72
C ARG A 84 4.15 -5.35 9.33
N ILE A 85 3.54 -4.75 8.31
CA ILE A 85 3.84 -4.99 6.89
C ILE A 85 4.00 -3.65 6.19
N VAL A 86 5.07 -3.52 5.42
CA VAL A 86 5.29 -2.43 4.46
C VAL A 86 5.38 -3.03 3.06
N ALA A 87 4.51 -2.58 2.17
CA ALA A 87 4.57 -2.90 0.74
C ALA A 87 5.11 -1.69 -0.02
N VAL A 88 6.20 -1.88 -0.75
CA VAL A 88 6.80 -0.85 -1.60
C VAL A 88 6.54 -1.20 -3.06
N THR A 89 5.75 -0.39 -3.75
CA THR A 89 5.48 -0.60 -5.17
C THR A 89 6.64 -0.09 -6.01
N LEU A 90 7.16 -0.95 -6.91
CA LEU A 90 8.37 -0.77 -7.71
C LEU A 90 8.07 -0.68 -9.22
N GLY A 91 6.85 -0.26 -9.58
CA GLY A 91 6.40 -0.17 -10.96
C GLY A 91 6.48 -1.52 -11.69
N GLU A 92 7.17 -1.56 -12.82
CA GLU A 92 7.32 -2.77 -13.63
C GLU A 92 8.11 -3.91 -12.96
N LYS A 93 8.83 -3.61 -11.89
CA LYS A 93 9.56 -4.63 -11.10
C LYS A 93 8.63 -5.36 -10.12
N GLY A 94 7.42 -4.87 -9.88
CA GLY A 94 6.45 -5.44 -8.96
C GLY A 94 6.37 -4.74 -7.61
N ALA A 95 6.45 -5.49 -6.52
CA ALA A 95 6.38 -4.92 -5.18
C ALA A 95 7.33 -5.64 -4.21
N MET A 96 8.07 -4.87 -3.42
CA MET A 96 8.83 -5.37 -2.29
C MET A 96 7.93 -5.39 -1.06
N ILE A 97 7.90 -6.53 -0.38
CA ILE A 97 7.15 -6.72 0.86
C ILE A 97 8.14 -6.89 2.00
N ALA A 98 7.96 -6.14 3.05
CA ALA A 98 8.82 -6.18 4.22
C ALA A 98 8.02 -6.37 5.51
N THR A 99 8.55 -7.19 6.41
CA THR A 99 8.22 -7.31 7.82
C THR A 99 9.49 -7.12 8.65
N GLN A 100 9.43 -7.20 9.97
CA GLN A 100 10.65 -7.14 10.79
C GLN A 100 11.60 -8.33 10.57
N GLN A 101 11.12 -9.47 10.05
CA GLN A 101 11.90 -10.69 9.87
C GLN A 101 12.21 -11.01 8.41
N HIS A 102 11.42 -10.53 7.48
CA HIS A 102 11.49 -10.90 6.07
C HIS A 102 11.41 -9.69 5.16
N CYS A 103 12.12 -9.75 4.04
CA CYS A 103 12.02 -8.79 2.96
C CYS A 103 12.21 -9.51 1.62
N GLU A 104 11.25 -9.41 0.71
CA GLU A 104 11.29 -10.08 -0.59
C GLU A 104 10.50 -9.30 -1.64
N THR A 105 10.90 -9.42 -2.90
CA THR A 105 10.22 -8.78 -4.03
C THR A 105 9.38 -9.79 -4.80
N VAL A 106 8.09 -9.51 -4.91
CA VAL A 106 7.17 -10.21 -5.82
C VAL A 106 7.20 -9.49 -7.16
N LYS A 107 7.55 -10.22 -8.22
CA LYS A 107 7.59 -9.66 -9.59
C LYS A 107 6.21 -9.20 -10.04
N ALA A 108 6.19 -8.14 -10.86
CA ALA A 108 4.95 -7.70 -11.50
C ALA A 108 4.34 -8.82 -12.36
N THR A 109 3.02 -8.86 -12.41
CA THR A 109 2.32 -9.76 -13.34
C THR A 109 2.61 -9.31 -14.77
N PRO A 110 3.10 -10.20 -15.65
CA PRO A 110 3.33 -9.87 -17.05
C PRO A 110 2.04 -9.40 -17.72
N VAL A 111 2.12 -8.33 -18.49
CA VAL A 111 1.00 -7.78 -19.27
C VAL A 111 1.42 -7.60 -20.71
N GLU A 112 0.46 -7.74 -21.63
CA GLU A 112 0.74 -7.57 -23.06
C GLU A 112 1.08 -6.12 -23.42
N LYS A 113 0.36 -5.17 -22.80
CA LYS A 113 0.51 -3.74 -23.09
C LYS A 113 0.13 -2.89 -21.87
N ILE A 114 0.99 -1.93 -21.56
CA ILE A 114 0.68 -0.86 -20.62
C ILE A 114 0.05 0.30 -21.40
N ILE A 115 -1.16 0.69 -21.01
CA ILE A 115 -1.92 1.80 -21.60
C ILE A 115 -1.85 3.04 -20.70
N ASP A 116 -2.07 2.85 -19.40
CA ASP A 116 -2.09 3.93 -18.40
C ASP A 116 -1.76 3.35 -17.02
N THR A 117 -0.85 3.98 -16.31
CA THR A 117 -0.45 3.53 -14.95
C THR A 117 -1.27 4.20 -13.84
N THR A 118 -2.22 5.08 -14.20
CA THR A 118 -3.09 5.77 -13.23
C THR A 118 -3.94 4.76 -12.46
N GLY A 119 -3.83 4.78 -11.14
CA GLY A 119 -4.58 3.88 -10.26
C GLY A 119 -3.92 2.51 -10.04
N ALA A 120 -2.77 2.21 -10.67
CA ALA A 120 -2.08 0.93 -10.50
C ALA A 120 -1.73 0.65 -9.02
N GLY A 121 -1.24 1.66 -8.30
CA GLY A 121 -0.95 1.55 -6.87
C GLY A 121 -2.19 1.32 -6.02
N ASP A 122 -3.30 2.00 -6.33
CA ASP A 122 -4.59 1.80 -5.65
C ASP A 122 -5.13 0.39 -5.91
N CYS A 123 -5.04 -0.09 -7.16
CA CYS A 123 -5.43 -1.44 -7.56
C CYS A 123 -4.55 -2.51 -6.90
N PHE A 124 -3.22 -2.30 -6.84
CA PHE A 124 -2.32 -3.18 -6.08
C PHE A 124 -2.76 -3.29 -4.63
N TRP A 125 -2.97 -2.15 -3.98
CA TRP A 125 -3.34 -2.15 -2.56
C TRP A 125 -4.72 -2.74 -2.30
N GLY A 126 -5.69 -2.45 -3.15
CA GLY A 126 -7.01 -3.07 -3.12
C GLY A 126 -6.95 -4.60 -3.26
N GLY A 127 -6.16 -5.10 -4.22
CA GLY A 127 -5.91 -6.54 -4.42
C GLY A 127 -5.25 -7.20 -3.21
N PHE A 128 -4.20 -6.58 -2.67
CA PHE A 128 -3.50 -7.05 -1.46
C PHE A 128 -4.47 -7.18 -0.27
N LEU A 129 -5.19 -6.11 0.05
CA LEU A 129 -6.12 -6.08 1.19
C LEU A 129 -7.29 -7.05 1.00
N SER A 130 -7.80 -7.21 -0.22
CA SER A 130 -8.89 -8.13 -0.49
C SER A 130 -8.48 -9.59 -0.31
N LYS A 131 -7.26 -9.98 -0.70
CA LYS A 131 -6.72 -11.34 -0.42
C LYS A 131 -6.49 -11.53 1.07
N TYR A 132 -5.95 -10.53 1.75
CA TYR A 132 -5.81 -10.54 3.22
C TYR A 132 -7.16 -10.82 3.91
N LEU A 133 -8.21 -10.11 3.54
CA LEU A 133 -9.53 -10.28 4.16
C LEU A 133 -10.12 -11.68 3.96
N LYS A 134 -9.78 -12.36 2.86
CA LYS A 134 -10.20 -13.75 2.65
C LYS A 134 -9.65 -14.74 3.67
N TYR A 135 -8.50 -14.46 4.27
CA TYR A 135 -7.96 -15.34 5.31
C TYR A 135 -8.77 -15.29 6.61
N GLY A 136 -9.56 -14.24 6.84
CA GLY A 136 -10.47 -14.14 7.99
C GLY A 136 -9.76 -14.16 9.35
N LYS A 137 -8.50 -13.79 9.41
CA LYS A 137 -7.67 -13.79 10.62
C LYS A 137 -6.87 -12.49 10.77
N GLY A 138 -6.36 -12.24 11.95
CA GLY A 138 -5.58 -11.04 12.24
C GLY A 138 -4.27 -11.00 11.46
N ILE A 139 -3.80 -9.79 11.17
CA ILE A 139 -2.55 -9.57 10.46
C ILE A 139 -1.32 -10.14 11.19
N GLU A 140 -1.40 -10.22 12.50
CA GLU A 140 -0.34 -10.73 13.39
C GLU A 140 -0.13 -12.25 13.31
N VAL A 141 -1.09 -12.99 12.75
CA VAL A 141 -1.03 -14.44 12.61
C VAL A 141 -0.94 -14.92 11.16
N LEU A 142 -0.77 -14.01 10.20
CA LEU A 142 -0.45 -14.38 8.83
C LEU A 142 0.94 -14.98 8.73
N SER A 143 1.07 -16.09 7.99
CA SER A 143 2.38 -16.59 7.60
C SER A 143 3.01 -15.71 6.54
N TRP A 144 4.34 -15.81 6.39
CA TRP A 144 5.04 -15.09 5.32
C TRP A 144 4.50 -15.44 3.93
N GLU A 145 4.22 -16.72 3.69
CA GLU A 145 3.66 -17.19 2.43
C GLU A 145 2.29 -16.56 2.12
N GLU A 146 1.42 -16.45 3.11
CA GLU A 146 0.11 -15.78 2.95
C GLU A 146 0.26 -14.29 2.64
N ILE A 147 1.22 -13.62 3.28
CA ILE A 147 1.53 -12.21 2.98
C ILE A 147 2.03 -12.08 1.53
N MET A 148 2.90 -12.98 1.07
CA MET A 148 3.39 -12.99 -0.31
C MET A 148 2.26 -13.27 -1.31
N GLN A 149 1.30 -14.13 -0.99
CA GLN A 149 0.10 -14.35 -1.80
C GLN A 149 -0.78 -13.09 -1.89
N CYS A 150 -0.86 -12.28 -0.83
CA CYS A 150 -1.53 -10.98 -0.91
C CYS A 150 -0.82 -10.05 -1.91
N ALA A 151 0.51 -10.05 -1.94
CA ALA A 151 1.27 -9.23 -2.88
C ALA A 151 1.14 -9.73 -4.33
N VAL A 152 1.10 -11.05 -4.56
CA VAL A 152 0.81 -11.64 -5.88
C VAL A 152 -0.56 -11.18 -6.37
N MET A 153 -1.60 -11.24 -5.52
CA MET A 153 -2.93 -10.75 -5.85
C MET A 153 -2.89 -9.24 -6.17
N GLY A 154 -2.19 -8.45 -5.37
CA GLY A 154 -2.01 -7.02 -5.62
C GLY A 154 -1.41 -6.75 -7.01
N ASN A 155 -0.31 -7.43 -7.35
CA ASN A 155 0.34 -7.30 -8.67
C ASN A 155 -0.58 -7.73 -9.81
N SER A 156 -1.38 -8.78 -9.62
CA SER A 156 -2.32 -9.26 -10.63
C SER A 156 -3.43 -8.24 -10.90
N VAL A 157 -4.00 -7.66 -9.85
CA VAL A 157 -5.03 -6.61 -9.99
C VAL A 157 -4.46 -5.34 -10.63
N ALA A 158 -3.24 -4.94 -10.23
CA ALA A 158 -2.53 -3.81 -10.85
C ALA A 158 -2.23 -4.09 -12.34
N GLY A 159 -1.82 -5.31 -12.67
CA GLY A 159 -1.57 -5.73 -14.06
C GLY A 159 -2.81 -5.62 -14.96
N LEU A 160 -3.99 -5.96 -14.46
CA LEU A 160 -5.26 -5.74 -15.20
C LEU A 160 -5.58 -4.24 -15.33
N CYS A 161 -5.32 -3.46 -14.29
CA CYS A 161 -5.57 -2.02 -14.26
C CYS A 161 -4.76 -1.29 -15.36
N VAL A 162 -3.46 -1.53 -15.45
CA VAL A 162 -2.57 -0.79 -16.36
C VAL A 162 -2.86 -1.04 -17.85
N GLN A 163 -3.66 -2.02 -18.19
CA GLN A 163 -4.10 -2.32 -19.56
C GLN A 163 -5.32 -1.51 -20.00
N LYS A 164 -5.83 -0.63 -19.15
CA LYS A 164 -6.97 0.24 -19.42
C LYS A 164 -6.60 1.70 -19.16
N ARG A 165 -7.40 2.63 -19.68
CA ARG A 165 -7.20 4.07 -19.48
C ARG A 165 -8.00 4.58 -18.29
N GLY A 166 -7.36 5.44 -17.48
CA GLY A 166 -7.95 6.16 -16.36
C GLY A 166 -7.91 5.38 -15.03
N GLY A 167 -8.08 6.08 -13.91
CA GLY A 167 -8.02 5.49 -12.56
C GLY A 167 -9.25 4.61 -12.27
N ILE A 168 -10.40 5.22 -11.93
CA ILE A 168 -11.61 4.47 -11.58
C ILE A 168 -12.11 3.55 -12.71
N PRO A 169 -12.16 3.97 -14.00
CA PRO A 169 -12.59 3.10 -15.09
C PRO A 169 -11.66 1.90 -15.35
N SER A 170 -10.41 1.94 -14.92
CA SER A 170 -9.45 0.85 -15.08
C SER A 170 -9.54 -0.22 -13.98
N VAL A 171 -10.26 0.03 -12.90
CA VAL A 171 -10.43 -0.96 -11.83
C VAL A 171 -11.08 -2.22 -12.41
N PRO A 172 -10.46 -3.41 -12.23
CA PRO A 172 -11.02 -4.65 -12.75
C PRO A 172 -12.37 -4.98 -12.10
N ASN A 173 -13.30 -5.50 -12.91
CA ASN A 173 -14.57 -5.99 -12.41
C ASN A 173 -14.46 -7.43 -11.89
N LYS A 174 -15.56 -7.97 -11.33
CA LYS A 174 -15.59 -9.30 -10.73
C LYS A 174 -15.30 -10.43 -11.73
N GLU A 175 -15.73 -10.28 -12.99
CA GLU A 175 -15.53 -11.28 -14.03
C GLU A 175 -14.06 -11.35 -14.43
N GLU A 176 -13.41 -10.21 -14.59
CA GLU A 176 -11.97 -10.12 -14.90
C GLU A 176 -11.09 -10.65 -13.76
N LEU A 177 -11.60 -10.66 -12.54
CA LEU A 177 -10.90 -11.20 -11.37
C LEU A 177 -11.18 -12.69 -11.13
N SER A 178 -12.17 -13.29 -11.80
CA SER A 178 -12.62 -14.66 -11.50
C SER A 178 -11.50 -15.69 -11.54
N ASP A 179 -10.64 -15.63 -12.55
CA ASP A 179 -9.54 -16.59 -12.75
C ASP A 179 -8.41 -16.39 -11.72
N ILE A 180 -8.16 -15.14 -11.33
CA ILE A 180 -7.14 -14.79 -10.34
C ILE A 180 -7.63 -15.05 -8.92
N TRP A 181 -8.94 -14.87 -8.70
CA TRP A 181 -9.57 -14.98 -7.38
C TRP A 181 -9.76 -16.41 -6.91
N SER A 182 -9.79 -17.35 -7.84
CA SER A 182 -9.97 -18.78 -7.56
C SER A 182 -8.66 -19.52 -7.29
N ALA A 183 -7.53 -18.90 -7.63
CA ALA A 183 -6.18 -19.38 -7.36
C ALA A 183 -5.69 -18.91 -5.98
#